data_6dac5e4d36d644ddb170f37f7468d02c
#
_entry.id   6dac5e4d36d644ddb170f37f7468d02c
#
_cell.length_a   1.000
_cell.length_b   1.000
_cell.length_c   1.000
_cell.angle_alpha   90.00
_cell.angle_beta   90.00
_cell.angle_gamma   90.00
#
_symmetry.space_group_name_H-M   'P 1'
#
loop_
_entity.id
_entity.type
_entity.pdbx_description
1 polymer ?
#
loop_
_entity_poly.entity_id
_entity_poly.type
_entity_poly.pdbx_seq_one_letter_code
_entity_poly.pdbx_strand_id
1 'polypeptide(L)'
;MKLTHRPSMDKAGRARSHFRTALQNQAAQCPLHNALRNSLFGDKAALRSTAVFSLLFMFAAHAFCFFNLTFSSGSVMLSVSSGRSAQIAGGQFLQPLYFRLRGSISSPLFVGLLCTLFLTLINAVIARLLDLRRPLPLFALCGAMTANAAITSVCAGALNTADAVFLAMLLAALAAACCLRVRLGLFPGAVLLAASLGLEPTAASFFAALTLIALLSDLIAARDSRAFLRGLVSLLLALALGLALYALGDLLMLRRSGLDQQAVLQTAGSGLPGLWLAPIRALLAPLTAYASLSVALRALIVLLALLAFAASARALGAACAALLALGALVLPLACNLPIFSADAVPQITMAYCLLDVFCIVLIARLAPDKTRVQQLAAGAFGVIFLGSIVFSNQVYLKKNLEFESTLSLMSRIIQRIEETEGYVPGYTPVAILGTPEDSVFSVERKGFEHLSALDAASGSYAVSTDEDMIWYCWEVLGYPLNFVSTFELEQIEQSEAARALPAFPDEDCCTFIGETLVIRLS
;
A
#
# COMPACT_ATOMS: atom_id res chain seq x y z
N MET A 1 -74.98 5.75 -15.58
CA MET A 1 -74.22 5.16 -16.70
C MET A 1 -72.75 4.98 -16.27
N LYS A 2 -72.35 3.73 -15.97
CA LYS A 2 -71.01 3.36 -15.51
C LYS A 2 -70.09 3.28 -16.72
N LEU A 3 -68.92 3.86 -16.65
CA LEU A 3 -67.78 3.41 -17.49
C LEU A 3 -66.47 3.50 -16.68
N THR A 4 -66.07 2.35 -16.22
CA THR A 4 -64.76 2.00 -15.73
C THR A 4 -63.85 1.77 -16.92
N HIS A 5 -62.69 2.43 -16.95
CA HIS A 5 -61.53 1.92 -17.68
C HIS A 5 -60.24 2.31 -16.97
N ARG A 6 -59.68 1.42 -16.15
CA ARG A 6 -58.25 1.30 -15.89
C ARG A 6 -57.75 0.09 -16.67
N PRO A 7 -56.86 0.24 -17.64
CA PRO A 7 -55.74 -0.70 -17.75
C PRO A 7 -54.51 -0.07 -18.40
N SER A 8 -53.47 0.26 -17.68
CA SER A 8 -52.15 0.44 -18.29
C SER A 8 -50.95 0.28 -17.33
N MET A 9 -51.17 0.17 -16.01
CA MET A 9 -50.09 0.00 -15.07
C MET A 9 -49.52 -1.44 -14.95
N ASP A 10 -50.25 -2.47 -15.37
CA ASP A 10 -49.87 -3.87 -15.16
C ASP A 10 -48.90 -4.40 -16.21
N LYS A 11 -48.85 -3.84 -17.42
CA LYS A 11 -47.91 -4.27 -18.48
C LYS A 11 -46.47 -3.79 -18.24
N ALA A 12 -46.27 -2.60 -17.73
CA ALA A 12 -44.94 -2.07 -17.42
C ALA A 12 -44.30 -2.75 -16.19
N GLY A 13 -45.14 -3.13 -15.22
CA GLY A 13 -44.70 -3.90 -14.04
C GLY A 13 -44.24 -5.31 -14.42
N ARG A 14 -45.01 -6.00 -15.28
CA ARG A 14 -44.64 -7.36 -15.78
C ARG A 14 -43.41 -7.33 -16.67
N ALA A 15 -43.25 -6.33 -17.53
CA ALA A 15 -42.05 -6.19 -18.38
C ALA A 15 -40.78 -5.97 -17.52
N ARG A 16 -40.87 -5.15 -16.45
CA ARG A 16 -39.73 -4.96 -15.52
C ARG A 16 -39.42 -6.22 -14.71
N SER A 17 -40.44 -6.99 -14.28
CA SER A 17 -40.19 -8.25 -13.57
C SER A 17 -39.57 -9.31 -14.49
N HIS A 18 -40.05 -9.45 -15.73
CA HIS A 18 -39.49 -10.36 -16.72
C HIS A 18 -38.07 -9.99 -17.11
N PHE A 19 -37.76 -8.68 -17.26
CA PHE A 19 -36.39 -8.22 -17.55
C PHE A 19 -35.43 -8.46 -16.37
N ARG A 20 -35.88 -8.22 -15.12
CA ARG A 20 -35.11 -8.57 -13.91
C ARG A 20 -34.88 -10.07 -13.81
N THR A 21 -35.88 -10.90 -14.06
CA THR A 21 -35.76 -12.36 -14.01
C THR A 21 -34.86 -12.88 -15.14
N ALA A 22 -34.94 -12.30 -16.33
CA ALA A 22 -34.06 -12.64 -17.45
C ALA A 22 -32.59 -12.25 -17.17
N LEU A 23 -32.34 -11.05 -16.63
CA LEU A 23 -30.99 -10.63 -16.19
C LEU A 23 -30.45 -11.51 -15.05
N GLN A 24 -31.29 -11.87 -14.08
CA GLN A 24 -30.91 -12.79 -13.00
C GLN A 24 -30.60 -14.20 -13.54
N ASN A 25 -31.36 -14.69 -14.51
CA ASN A 25 -31.12 -15.99 -15.14
C ASN A 25 -29.89 -15.98 -16.05
N GLN A 26 -29.62 -14.89 -16.77
CA GLN A 26 -28.36 -14.75 -17.55
C GLN A 26 -27.14 -14.61 -16.62
N ALA A 27 -27.22 -13.86 -15.53
CA ALA A 27 -26.16 -13.77 -14.52
C ALA A 27 -25.95 -15.13 -13.83
N ALA A 28 -27.02 -15.90 -13.58
CA ALA A 28 -26.94 -17.24 -13.03
C ALA A 28 -26.33 -18.28 -13.96
N GLN A 29 -26.33 -18.03 -15.28
CA GLN A 29 -25.71 -18.92 -16.29
C GLN A 29 -24.23 -18.58 -16.58
N CYS A 30 -23.71 -17.45 -16.06
CA CYS A 30 -22.30 -17.12 -16.20
C CYS A 30 -21.44 -17.99 -15.26
N PRO A 31 -20.63 -18.94 -15.80
CA PRO A 31 -19.84 -19.85 -14.96
C PRO A 31 -18.85 -19.10 -14.06
N LEU A 32 -18.38 -17.92 -14.48
CA LEU A 32 -17.52 -17.03 -13.73
C LEU A 32 -18.26 -16.44 -12.50
N HIS A 33 -19.50 -15.97 -12.69
CA HIS A 33 -20.32 -15.39 -11.62
C HIS A 33 -20.64 -16.42 -10.54
N ASN A 34 -21.03 -17.64 -10.93
CA ASN A 34 -21.35 -18.71 -9.99
C ASN A 34 -20.11 -19.23 -9.26
N ALA A 35 -18.98 -19.39 -9.97
CA ALA A 35 -17.72 -19.76 -9.38
C ALA A 35 -17.24 -18.72 -8.35
N LEU A 36 -17.24 -17.45 -8.69
CA LEU A 36 -16.87 -16.37 -7.77
C LEU A 36 -17.86 -16.24 -6.61
N ARG A 37 -19.16 -16.28 -6.86
CA ARG A 37 -20.19 -16.17 -5.82
C ARG A 37 -20.13 -17.31 -4.81
N ASN A 38 -20.02 -18.57 -5.26
CA ASN A 38 -19.96 -19.73 -4.38
C ASN A 38 -18.59 -19.85 -3.71
N SER A 39 -17.52 -19.44 -4.39
CA SER A 39 -16.19 -19.44 -3.79
C SER A 39 -16.00 -18.27 -2.80
N LEU A 40 -16.51 -17.07 -3.05
CA LEU A 40 -16.30 -15.90 -2.20
C LEU A 40 -17.33 -15.72 -1.08
N PHE A 41 -18.60 -16.15 -1.27
CA PHE A 41 -19.71 -15.86 -0.35
C PHE A 41 -20.39 -17.10 0.24
N GLY A 42 -19.86 -18.30 0.02
CA GLY A 42 -20.50 -19.58 0.41
C GLY A 42 -20.59 -19.81 1.93
N ASP A 43 -19.62 -19.34 2.72
CA ASP A 43 -19.59 -19.48 4.17
C ASP A 43 -19.80 -18.14 4.88
N LYS A 44 -21.05 -17.86 5.23
CA LYS A 44 -21.44 -16.60 5.87
C LYS A 44 -20.81 -16.40 7.25
N ALA A 45 -20.57 -17.47 7.99
CA ALA A 45 -19.99 -17.38 9.34
C ALA A 45 -18.51 -16.97 9.26
N ALA A 46 -17.73 -17.60 8.39
CA ALA A 46 -16.34 -17.24 8.18
C ALA A 46 -16.21 -15.80 7.62
N LEU A 47 -17.07 -15.41 6.67
CA LEU A 47 -17.09 -14.06 6.13
C LEU A 47 -17.39 -13.01 7.21
N ARG A 48 -18.39 -13.26 8.07
CA ARG A 48 -18.73 -12.38 9.20
C ARG A 48 -17.56 -12.26 10.18
N SER A 49 -16.93 -13.37 10.55
CA SER A 49 -15.77 -13.37 11.46
C SER A 49 -14.61 -12.60 10.86
N THR A 50 -14.31 -12.80 9.57
CA THR A 50 -13.26 -12.06 8.86
C THR A 50 -13.55 -10.56 8.85
N ALA A 51 -14.79 -10.15 8.55
CA ALA A 51 -15.18 -8.75 8.57
C ALA A 51 -15.02 -8.13 9.96
N VAL A 52 -15.51 -8.81 11.01
CA VAL A 52 -15.39 -8.31 12.39
C VAL A 52 -13.95 -8.17 12.82
N PHE A 53 -13.09 -9.18 12.57
CA PHE A 53 -11.68 -9.11 12.93
C PHE A 53 -10.92 -8.04 12.12
N SER A 54 -11.20 -7.92 10.82
CA SER A 54 -10.59 -6.87 9.99
C SER A 54 -10.96 -5.48 10.49
N LEU A 55 -12.24 -5.22 10.76
CA LEU A 55 -12.70 -3.94 11.31
C LEU A 55 -12.08 -3.64 12.68
N LEU A 56 -11.97 -4.65 13.56
CA LEU A 56 -11.36 -4.50 14.87
C LEU A 56 -9.89 -4.05 14.73
N PHE A 57 -9.09 -4.75 13.92
CA PHE A 57 -7.68 -4.41 13.72
C PHE A 57 -7.48 -3.09 13.00
N MET A 58 -8.31 -2.80 11.97
CA MET A 58 -8.26 -1.50 11.27
C MET A 58 -8.53 -0.34 12.22
N PHE A 59 -9.58 -0.45 13.03
CA PHE A 59 -9.92 0.60 13.99
C PHE A 59 -8.82 0.75 15.04
N ALA A 60 -8.37 -0.36 15.65
CA ALA A 60 -7.36 -0.32 16.71
C ALA A 60 -6.01 0.24 16.24
N ALA A 61 -5.56 -0.13 15.02
CA ALA A 61 -4.26 0.26 14.52
C ALA A 61 -4.26 1.61 13.77
N HIS A 62 -5.34 1.96 13.05
CA HIS A 62 -5.28 3.03 12.04
C HIS A 62 -6.34 4.14 12.23
N ALA A 63 -7.27 4.02 13.20
CA ALA A 63 -8.31 5.04 13.40
C ALA A 63 -7.72 6.43 13.63
N PHE A 64 -6.63 6.54 14.41
CA PHE A 64 -5.98 7.83 14.67
C PHE A 64 -5.59 8.53 13.36
N CYS A 65 -4.99 7.82 12.40
CA CYS A 65 -4.60 8.37 11.11
C CYS A 65 -5.81 8.84 10.27
N PHE A 66 -6.94 8.13 10.37
CA PHE A 66 -8.13 8.45 9.58
C PHE A 66 -8.94 9.62 10.14
N PHE A 67 -8.81 9.91 11.42
CA PHE A 67 -9.51 11.02 12.06
C PHE A 67 -8.66 12.30 12.22
N ASN A 68 -7.36 12.23 11.93
CA ASN A 68 -6.45 13.36 12.05
C ASN A 68 -5.78 13.67 10.70
N LEU A 69 -5.40 14.92 10.52
CA LEU A 69 -4.55 15.32 9.41
C LEU A 69 -3.11 14.93 9.74
N THR A 70 -2.62 13.88 9.11
CA THR A 70 -1.24 13.41 9.24
C THR A 70 -0.58 13.48 7.89
N PHE A 71 0.20 14.52 7.65
CA PHE A 71 0.93 14.67 6.40
C PHE A 71 2.37 14.14 6.54
N SER A 72 2.88 13.67 5.42
CA SER A 72 4.31 13.46 5.19
C SER A 72 4.68 14.15 3.89
N SER A 73 5.96 14.30 3.62
CA SER A 73 6.50 14.88 2.40
C SER A 73 5.75 14.42 1.12
N GLY A 74 5.53 13.11 0.96
CA GLY A 74 4.80 12.59 -0.21
C GLY A 74 3.29 12.77 -0.20
N SER A 75 2.67 13.37 0.83
CA SER A 75 1.21 13.50 0.99
C SER A 75 0.71 14.92 1.29
N VAL A 76 1.58 15.91 1.23
CA VAL A 76 1.22 17.33 1.42
C VAL A 76 0.22 17.80 0.35
N MET A 77 0.32 17.29 -0.86
CA MET A 77 -0.68 17.53 -1.90
C MET A 77 -2.02 16.92 -1.54
N LEU A 78 -3.00 17.73 -1.15
CA LEU A 78 -4.38 17.30 -0.95
C LEU A 78 -5.07 16.95 -2.27
N SER A 79 -4.73 17.65 -3.35
CA SER A 79 -5.22 17.38 -4.69
C SER A 79 -4.32 16.41 -5.45
N VAL A 80 -4.71 15.13 -5.47
CA VAL A 80 -3.98 14.07 -6.21
C VAL A 80 -3.96 14.28 -7.73
N SER A 81 -4.71 15.24 -8.26
CA SER A 81 -4.69 15.58 -9.70
C SER A 81 -3.40 16.28 -10.12
N SER A 82 -2.74 16.99 -9.21
CA SER A 82 -1.49 17.70 -9.45
C SER A 82 -0.31 16.77 -9.72
N GLY A 83 -0.30 15.59 -9.08
CA GLY A 83 0.73 14.56 -9.26
C GLY A 83 0.57 13.65 -10.50
N ARG A 84 -0.32 13.97 -11.44
CA ARG A 84 -0.65 13.06 -12.57
C ARG A 84 0.56 12.65 -13.40
N SER A 85 1.44 13.59 -13.73
CA SER A 85 2.63 13.31 -14.55
C SER A 85 3.60 12.40 -13.82
N ALA A 86 3.83 12.63 -12.53
CA ALA A 86 4.68 11.80 -11.69
C ALA A 86 4.09 10.37 -11.54
N GLN A 87 2.78 10.24 -11.35
CA GLN A 87 2.10 8.94 -11.29
C GLN A 87 2.28 8.13 -12.58
N ILE A 88 2.11 8.77 -13.75
CA ILE A 88 2.30 8.10 -15.04
C ILE A 88 3.78 7.74 -15.24
N ALA A 89 4.71 8.64 -14.91
CA ALA A 89 6.14 8.36 -14.98
C ALA A 89 6.57 7.22 -14.04
N GLY A 90 5.93 7.08 -12.88
CA GLY A 90 6.12 5.98 -11.93
C GLY A 90 5.43 4.67 -12.30
N GLY A 91 4.81 4.57 -13.50
CA GLY A 91 4.10 3.37 -13.94
C GLY A 91 2.70 3.18 -13.34
N GLN A 92 2.21 4.15 -12.57
CA GLN A 92 0.91 4.12 -11.90
C GLN A 92 -0.19 4.74 -12.77
N PHE A 93 -0.21 4.40 -14.06
CA PHE A 93 -1.02 5.07 -15.08
C PHE A 93 -2.54 4.97 -14.88
N LEU A 94 -3.04 4.04 -14.07
CA LEU A 94 -4.47 3.94 -13.72
C LEU A 94 -4.85 4.77 -12.48
N GLN A 95 -3.90 5.23 -11.67
CA GLN A 95 -4.21 6.08 -10.51
C GLN A 95 -4.95 7.38 -10.90
N PRO A 96 -4.56 8.13 -11.94
CA PRO A 96 -5.28 9.33 -12.34
C PRO A 96 -6.75 9.06 -12.73
N LEU A 97 -7.03 7.88 -13.33
CA LEU A 97 -8.40 7.46 -13.64
C LEU A 97 -9.18 7.12 -12.37
N TYR A 98 -8.56 6.39 -11.45
CA TYR A 98 -9.17 6.04 -10.17
C TYR A 98 -9.51 7.30 -9.36
N PHE A 99 -8.60 8.28 -9.26
CA PHE A 99 -8.84 9.53 -8.53
C PHE A 99 -9.93 10.40 -9.16
N ARG A 100 -10.12 10.33 -10.47
CA ARG A 100 -11.29 10.97 -11.11
C ARG A 100 -12.61 10.35 -10.67
N LEU A 101 -12.65 9.03 -10.43
CA LEU A 101 -13.83 8.31 -9.96
C LEU A 101 -14.07 8.50 -8.46
N ARG A 102 -13.00 8.49 -7.66
CA ARG A 102 -13.05 8.67 -6.21
C ARG A 102 -13.31 10.12 -5.79
N GLY A 103 -12.85 11.07 -6.57
CA GLY A 103 -12.70 12.48 -6.24
C GLY A 103 -11.23 12.84 -6.09
N SER A 104 -10.83 14.00 -6.62
CA SER A 104 -9.44 14.45 -6.64
C SER A 104 -8.94 14.96 -5.28
N ILE A 105 -9.84 15.40 -4.39
CA ILE A 105 -9.49 15.85 -3.03
C ILE A 105 -9.54 14.68 -2.07
N SER A 106 -8.49 14.52 -1.28
CA SER A 106 -8.34 13.42 -0.33
C SER A 106 -8.77 13.83 1.06
N SER A 107 -9.95 13.33 1.49
CA SER A 107 -10.36 13.44 2.90
C SER A 107 -9.84 12.23 3.67
N PRO A 108 -9.07 12.39 4.77
CA PRO A 108 -8.52 11.28 5.54
C PRO A 108 -9.56 10.24 5.95
N LEU A 109 -10.71 10.69 6.46
CA LEU A 109 -11.79 9.80 6.86
C LEU A 109 -12.34 8.98 5.68
N PHE A 110 -12.61 9.63 4.54
CA PHE A 110 -13.15 8.93 3.37
C PHE A 110 -12.16 7.92 2.79
N VAL A 111 -10.88 8.30 2.66
CA VAL A 111 -9.80 7.40 2.26
C VAL A 111 -9.68 6.25 3.25
N GLY A 112 -9.73 6.51 4.56
CA GLY A 112 -9.71 5.49 5.61
C GLY A 112 -10.86 4.49 5.51
N LEU A 113 -12.06 4.93 5.15
CA LEU A 113 -13.21 4.05 4.91
C LEU A 113 -12.96 3.14 3.69
N LEU A 114 -12.42 3.68 2.58
CA LEU A 114 -12.07 2.89 1.40
C LEU A 114 -10.95 1.88 1.71
N CYS A 115 -9.90 2.30 2.43
CA CYS A 115 -8.84 1.42 2.89
C CYS A 115 -9.39 0.26 3.74
N THR A 116 -10.28 0.57 4.68
CA THR A 116 -10.95 -0.42 5.53
C THR A 116 -11.77 -1.41 4.71
N LEU A 117 -12.54 -0.92 3.75
CA LEU A 117 -13.33 -1.75 2.84
C LEU A 117 -12.43 -2.68 2.02
N PHE A 118 -11.40 -2.14 1.37
CA PHE A 118 -10.53 -2.94 0.50
C PHE A 118 -9.73 -3.97 1.29
N LEU A 119 -9.15 -3.62 2.45
CA LEU A 119 -8.44 -4.59 3.29
C LEU A 119 -9.36 -5.68 3.85
N THR A 120 -10.60 -5.34 4.22
CA THR A 120 -11.59 -6.34 4.63
C THR A 120 -11.92 -7.30 3.49
N LEU A 121 -12.06 -6.81 2.26
CA LEU A 121 -12.29 -7.64 1.08
C LEU A 121 -11.07 -8.49 0.73
N ILE A 122 -9.85 -7.95 0.84
CA ILE A 122 -8.60 -8.70 0.66
C ILE A 122 -8.57 -9.88 1.64
N ASN A 123 -8.81 -9.63 2.93
CA ASN A 123 -8.84 -10.67 3.96
C ASN A 123 -9.88 -11.74 3.66
N ALA A 124 -11.07 -11.36 3.18
CA ALA A 124 -12.11 -12.29 2.79
C ALA A 124 -11.69 -13.15 1.58
N VAL A 125 -11.05 -12.55 0.56
CA VAL A 125 -10.53 -13.28 -0.61
C VAL A 125 -9.43 -14.26 -0.18
N ILE A 126 -8.46 -13.82 0.63
CA ILE A 126 -7.35 -14.66 1.12
C ILE A 126 -7.89 -15.81 1.98
N ALA A 127 -8.78 -15.54 2.94
CA ALA A 127 -9.39 -16.55 3.80
C ALA A 127 -10.06 -17.67 2.97
N ARG A 128 -10.75 -17.28 1.89
CA ARG A 128 -11.41 -18.23 0.97
C ARG A 128 -10.43 -18.94 0.05
N LEU A 129 -9.45 -18.23 -0.50
CA LEU A 129 -8.43 -18.83 -1.36
C LEU A 129 -7.64 -19.91 -0.63
N LEU A 130 -7.35 -19.67 0.66
CA LEU A 130 -6.62 -20.57 1.53
C LEU A 130 -7.52 -21.53 2.33
N ASP A 131 -8.85 -21.46 2.15
CA ASP A 131 -9.87 -22.28 2.85
C ASP A 131 -9.72 -22.23 4.39
N LEU A 132 -9.48 -21.03 4.92
CA LEU A 132 -9.43 -20.78 6.36
C LEU A 132 -10.86 -20.49 6.87
N ARG A 133 -11.38 -21.37 7.75
CA ARG A 133 -12.77 -21.26 8.25
C ARG A 133 -12.85 -21.15 9.77
N ARG A 134 -11.81 -21.60 10.48
CA ARG A 134 -11.78 -21.60 11.96
C ARG A 134 -11.48 -20.17 12.47
N PRO A 135 -12.07 -19.78 13.63
CA PRO A 135 -11.90 -18.40 14.15
C PRO A 135 -10.45 -18.03 14.44
N LEU A 136 -9.63 -18.94 15.01
CA LEU A 136 -8.24 -18.63 15.36
C LEU A 136 -7.35 -18.33 14.15
N PRO A 137 -7.32 -19.15 13.07
CA PRO A 137 -6.62 -18.80 11.85
C PRO A 137 -7.16 -17.53 11.17
N LEU A 138 -8.48 -17.26 11.23
CA LEU A 138 -9.06 -16.03 10.68
C LEU A 138 -8.64 -14.79 11.47
N PHE A 139 -8.62 -14.88 12.80
CA PHE A 139 -8.10 -13.82 13.67
C PHE A 139 -6.64 -13.51 13.34
N ALA A 140 -5.79 -14.55 13.27
CA ALA A 140 -4.38 -14.39 12.92
C ALA A 140 -4.17 -13.82 11.50
N LEU A 141 -4.95 -14.28 10.50
CA LEU A 141 -4.93 -13.74 9.15
C LEU A 141 -5.26 -12.24 9.13
N CYS A 142 -6.39 -11.86 9.74
CA CYS A 142 -6.83 -10.47 9.74
C CYS A 142 -5.82 -9.55 10.45
N GLY A 143 -5.25 -10.02 11.58
CA GLY A 143 -4.20 -9.27 12.28
C GLY A 143 -2.93 -9.12 11.44
N ALA A 144 -2.43 -10.22 10.84
CA ALA A 144 -1.24 -10.21 10.00
C ALA A 144 -1.38 -9.28 8.78
N MET A 145 -2.57 -9.26 8.18
CA MET A 145 -2.85 -8.44 7.00
C MET A 145 -3.20 -6.99 7.31
N THR A 146 -3.50 -6.65 8.57
CA THR A 146 -4.01 -5.31 8.91
C THR A 146 -3.09 -4.60 9.90
N ALA A 147 -2.72 -5.23 11.02
CA ALA A 147 -1.88 -4.65 12.05
C ALA A 147 -0.40 -5.00 11.81
N ASN A 148 0.23 -4.31 10.87
CA ASN A 148 1.63 -4.51 10.52
C ASN A 148 2.31 -3.22 10.06
N ALA A 149 3.65 -3.20 10.08
CA ALA A 149 4.44 -2.03 9.74
C ALA A 149 4.27 -1.57 8.28
N ALA A 150 4.01 -2.49 7.34
CA ALA A 150 3.85 -2.13 5.93
C ALA A 150 2.56 -1.33 5.69
N ILE A 151 1.43 -1.75 6.29
CA ILE A 151 0.17 -0.97 6.26
C ILE A 151 0.38 0.40 6.92
N THR A 152 1.06 0.41 8.08
CA THR A 152 1.38 1.66 8.79
C THR A 152 2.20 2.59 7.94
N SER A 153 3.22 2.08 7.22
CA SER A 153 4.07 2.86 6.32
C SER A 153 3.26 3.49 5.18
N VAL A 154 2.38 2.71 4.53
CA VAL A 154 1.51 3.23 3.46
C VAL A 154 0.59 4.33 3.98
N CYS A 155 -0.06 4.11 5.13
CA CYS A 155 -0.99 5.11 5.69
C CYS A 155 -0.26 6.35 6.23
N ALA A 156 0.95 6.20 6.79
CA ALA A 156 1.74 7.33 7.32
C ALA A 156 2.46 8.11 6.21
N GLY A 157 2.94 7.40 5.17
CA GLY A 157 3.74 8.01 4.10
C GLY A 157 2.91 8.67 2.99
N ALA A 158 1.78 8.07 2.61
CA ALA A 158 0.99 8.55 1.49
C ALA A 158 -0.51 8.22 1.66
N LEU A 159 -1.13 8.76 2.73
CA LEU A 159 -2.54 8.50 3.01
C LEU A 159 -3.45 8.89 1.83
N ASN A 160 -3.14 10.00 1.14
CA ASN A 160 -3.90 10.49 0.00
C ASN A 160 -4.04 9.49 -1.17
N THR A 161 -3.12 8.52 -1.29
CA THR A 161 -3.10 7.48 -2.31
C THR A 161 -3.24 6.06 -1.76
N ALA A 162 -3.32 5.89 -0.44
CA ALA A 162 -3.33 4.59 0.24
C ALA A 162 -4.47 3.67 -0.23
N ASP A 163 -5.64 4.23 -0.50
CA ASP A 163 -6.79 3.50 -1.01
C ASP A 163 -6.54 2.91 -2.41
N ALA A 164 -5.78 3.61 -3.28
CA ALA A 164 -5.37 3.08 -4.58
C ALA A 164 -4.42 1.88 -4.44
N VAL A 165 -3.48 1.93 -3.48
CA VAL A 165 -2.58 0.81 -3.15
C VAL A 165 -3.38 -0.40 -2.68
N PHE A 166 -4.33 -0.22 -1.78
CA PHE A 166 -5.17 -1.34 -1.29
C PHE A 166 -6.14 -1.87 -2.34
N LEU A 167 -6.65 -1.01 -3.23
CA LEU A 167 -7.41 -1.46 -4.41
C LEU A 167 -6.52 -2.32 -5.33
N ALA A 168 -5.28 -1.92 -5.58
CA ALA A 168 -4.34 -2.70 -6.36
C ALA A 168 -4.13 -4.10 -5.76
N MET A 169 -3.95 -4.19 -4.44
CA MET A 169 -3.82 -5.47 -3.76
C MET A 169 -5.09 -6.33 -3.81
N LEU A 170 -6.25 -5.69 -3.71
CA LEU A 170 -7.52 -6.39 -3.89
C LEU A 170 -7.62 -7.00 -5.29
N LEU A 171 -7.26 -6.24 -6.33
CA LEU A 171 -7.23 -6.73 -7.70
C LEU A 171 -6.22 -7.86 -7.88
N ALA A 172 -5.03 -7.78 -7.25
CA ALA A 172 -4.03 -8.85 -7.24
C ALA A 172 -4.54 -10.12 -6.55
N ALA A 173 -5.23 -9.99 -5.40
CA ALA A 173 -5.84 -11.12 -4.71
C ALA A 173 -6.96 -11.77 -5.54
N LEU A 174 -7.79 -10.97 -6.20
CA LEU A 174 -8.82 -11.46 -7.13
C LEU A 174 -8.20 -12.11 -8.37
N ALA A 175 -7.09 -11.57 -8.90
CA ALA A 175 -6.34 -12.18 -9.99
C ALA A 175 -5.84 -13.58 -9.59
N ALA A 176 -5.24 -13.73 -8.40
CA ALA A 176 -4.81 -15.01 -7.86
C ALA A 176 -5.98 -16.00 -7.74
N ALA A 177 -7.11 -15.55 -7.19
CA ALA A 177 -8.31 -16.37 -7.07
C ALA A 177 -8.87 -16.78 -8.45
N CYS A 178 -8.89 -15.89 -9.43
CA CYS A 178 -9.29 -16.19 -10.80
C CYS A 178 -8.37 -17.25 -11.44
N CYS A 179 -7.05 -17.05 -11.39
CA CYS A 179 -6.09 -17.99 -11.97
C CYS A 179 -6.17 -19.40 -11.38
N LEU A 180 -6.43 -19.53 -10.07
CA LEU A 180 -6.40 -20.81 -9.38
C LEU A 180 -7.76 -21.50 -9.25
N ARG A 181 -8.86 -20.75 -9.20
CA ARG A 181 -10.19 -21.31 -8.87
C ARG A 181 -11.19 -21.25 -10.02
N VAL A 182 -10.87 -20.57 -11.13
CA VAL A 182 -11.77 -20.46 -12.29
C VAL A 182 -11.18 -21.22 -13.48
N ARG A 183 -12.00 -22.05 -14.14
CA ARG A 183 -11.53 -22.95 -15.22
C ARG A 183 -10.85 -22.23 -16.39
N LEU A 184 -11.29 -21.03 -16.76
CA LEU A 184 -10.71 -20.19 -17.80
C LEU A 184 -10.18 -18.88 -17.20
N GLY A 185 -9.73 -18.92 -15.95
CA GLY A 185 -9.37 -17.76 -15.14
C GLY A 185 -8.03 -17.12 -15.48
N LEU A 186 -7.20 -17.74 -16.32
CA LEU A 186 -5.88 -17.22 -16.68
C LEU A 186 -5.96 -15.82 -17.33
N PHE A 187 -6.80 -15.68 -18.37
CA PHE A 187 -6.94 -14.40 -19.06
C PHE A 187 -7.57 -13.30 -18.19
N PRO A 188 -8.77 -13.50 -17.57
CA PRO A 188 -9.31 -12.48 -16.66
C PRO A 188 -8.40 -12.22 -15.47
N GLY A 189 -7.67 -13.22 -14.95
CA GLY A 189 -6.66 -13.03 -13.90
C GLY A 189 -5.50 -12.14 -14.36
N ALA A 190 -4.99 -12.35 -15.58
CA ALA A 190 -3.94 -11.50 -16.15
C ALA A 190 -4.41 -10.05 -16.38
N VAL A 191 -5.66 -9.84 -16.81
CA VAL A 191 -6.25 -8.49 -16.95
C VAL A 191 -6.39 -7.81 -15.57
N LEU A 192 -6.88 -8.53 -14.57
CA LEU A 192 -6.95 -7.99 -13.18
C LEU A 192 -5.56 -7.66 -12.63
N LEU A 193 -4.56 -8.51 -12.92
CA LEU A 193 -3.18 -8.25 -12.53
C LEU A 193 -2.64 -7.01 -13.25
N ALA A 194 -2.83 -6.86 -14.55
CA ALA A 194 -2.41 -5.67 -15.29
C ALA A 194 -3.06 -4.38 -14.74
N ALA A 195 -4.36 -4.44 -14.41
CA ALA A 195 -5.04 -3.33 -13.76
C ALA A 195 -4.48 -3.03 -12.34
N SER A 196 -4.16 -4.07 -11.58
CA SER A 196 -3.49 -3.95 -10.29
C SER A 196 -2.14 -3.23 -10.42
N LEU A 197 -1.30 -3.66 -11.36
CA LEU A 197 0.02 -3.06 -11.62
C LEU A 197 -0.09 -1.61 -12.12
N GLY A 198 -1.09 -1.28 -12.92
CA GLY A 198 -1.34 0.09 -13.36
C GLY A 198 -1.79 1.04 -12.24
N LEU A 199 -2.26 0.50 -11.10
CA LEU A 199 -2.49 1.26 -9.87
C LEU A 199 -1.24 1.28 -8.98
N GLU A 200 -0.59 0.13 -8.80
CA GLU A 200 0.58 -0.02 -7.93
C GLU A 200 1.48 -1.17 -8.43
N PRO A 201 2.63 -0.87 -9.05
CA PRO A 201 3.51 -1.90 -9.62
C PRO A 201 4.01 -2.93 -8.61
N THR A 202 4.17 -2.56 -7.33
CA THR A 202 4.62 -3.47 -6.26
C THR A 202 3.63 -4.60 -5.96
N ALA A 203 2.38 -4.48 -6.42
CA ALA A 203 1.36 -5.53 -6.31
C ALA A 203 1.72 -6.83 -7.04
N ALA A 204 2.71 -6.82 -7.97
CA ALA A 204 3.25 -8.03 -8.58
C ALA A 204 3.76 -9.03 -7.54
N SER A 205 4.52 -8.53 -6.55
CA SER A 205 5.04 -9.34 -5.44
C SER A 205 3.92 -9.93 -4.59
N PHE A 206 2.89 -9.14 -4.31
CA PHE A 206 1.73 -9.61 -3.55
C PHE A 206 0.98 -10.72 -4.29
N PHE A 207 0.73 -10.55 -5.59
CA PHE A 207 0.12 -11.58 -6.46
C PHE A 207 0.95 -12.86 -6.47
N ALA A 208 2.27 -12.76 -6.71
CA ALA A 208 3.16 -13.91 -6.82
C ALA A 208 3.24 -14.68 -5.50
N ALA A 209 3.46 -13.99 -4.38
CA ALA A 209 3.55 -14.60 -3.06
C ALA A 209 2.23 -15.25 -2.64
N LEU A 210 1.10 -14.55 -2.80
CA LEU A 210 -0.22 -15.08 -2.46
C LEU A 210 -0.56 -16.33 -3.29
N THR A 211 -0.30 -16.28 -4.60
CA THR A 211 -0.55 -17.42 -5.49
C THR A 211 0.32 -18.62 -5.11
N LEU A 212 1.61 -18.39 -4.81
CA LEU A 212 2.51 -19.45 -4.35
C LEU A 212 2.03 -20.07 -3.03
N ILE A 213 1.63 -19.26 -2.04
CA ILE A 213 1.06 -19.76 -0.77
C ILE A 213 -0.19 -20.61 -1.01
N ALA A 214 -1.07 -20.17 -1.92
CA ALA A 214 -2.27 -20.92 -2.24
C ALA A 214 -1.94 -22.27 -2.89
N LEU A 215 -0.96 -22.31 -3.81
CA LEU A 215 -0.48 -23.56 -4.40
C LEU A 215 0.16 -24.50 -3.37
N LEU A 216 0.94 -23.96 -2.42
CA LEU A 216 1.53 -24.74 -1.33
C LEU A 216 0.44 -25.26 -0.37
N SER A 217 -0.59 -24.45 -0.08
CA SER A 217 -1.75 -24.89 0.71
C SER A 217 -2.50 -26.04 0.03
N ASP A 218 -2.72 -25.94 -1.30
CA ASP A 218 -3.35 -26.98 -2.09
C ASP A 218 -2.48 -28.26 -2.18
N LEU A 219 -1.14 -28.10 -2.29
CA LEU A 219 -0.19 -29.22 -2.23
C LEU A 219 -0.29 -30.00 -0.92
N ILE A 220 -0.41 -29.31 0.21
CA ILE A 220 -0.58 -29.95 1.53
C ILE A 220 -1.92 -30.71 1.59
N ALA A 221 -2.99 -30.12 1.05
CA ALA A 221 -4.34 -30.70 1.12
C ALA A 221 -4.51 -31.90 0.17
N ALA A 222 -4.10 -31.74 -1.09
CA ALA A 222 -4.33 -32.74 -2.14
C ALA A 222 -3.19 -33.75 -2.28
N ARG A 223 -1.98 -33.44 -1.82
CA ARG A 223 -0.75 -34.25 -1.97
C ARG A 223 -0.43 -34.63 -3.42
N ASP A 224 -0.78 -33.73 -4.36
CA ASP A 224 -0.57 -33.90 -5.79
C ASP A 224 0.50 -32.94 -6.32
N SER A 225 1.73 -33.45 -6.47
CA SER A 225 2.88 -32.69 -7.01
C SER A 225 2.67 -32.27 -8.47
N ARG A 226 1.93 -33.04 -9.27
CA ARG A 226 1.64 -32.69 -10.68
C ARG A 226 0.65 -31.53 -10.77
N ALA A 227 -0.35 -31.50 -9.89
CA ALA A 227 -1.28 -30.37 -9.80
C ALA A 227 -0.55 -29.10 -9.37
N PHE A 228 0.36 -29.19 -8.41
CA PHE A 228 1.22 -28.07 -7.98
C PHE A 228 2.06 -27.52 -9.13
N LEU A 229 2.76 -28.37 -9.90
CA LEU A 229 3.58 -27.95 -11.03
C LEU A 229 2.75 -27.29 -12.14
N ARG A 230 1.57 -27.82 -12.44
CA ARG A 230 0.63 -27.18 -13.39
C ARG A 230 0.20 -25.79 -12.89
N GLY A 231 -0.10 -25.68 -11.60
CA GLY A 231 -0.42 -24.40 -10.98
C GLY A 231 0.74 -23.39 -11.04
N LEU A 232 1.98 -23.86 -10.85
CA LEU A 232 3.18 -23.02 -10.98
C LEU A 232 3.36 -22.50 -12.40
N VAL A 233 3.15 -23.35 -13.41
CA VAL A 233 3.15 -22.90 -14.82
C VAL A 233 2.04 -21.87 -15.06
N SER A 234 0.86 -22.07 -14.52
CA SER A 234 -0.24 -21.09 -14.60
C SER A 234 0.11 -19.75 -13.95
N LEU A 235 0.80 -19.76 -12.78
CA LEU A 235 1.31 -18.57 -12.13
C LEU A 235 2.28 -17.80 -13.03
N LEU A 236 3.28 -18.51 -13.61
CA LEU A 236 4.29 -17.89 -14.47
C LEU A 236 3.67 -17.30 -15.75
N LEU A 237 2.70 -18.02 -16.36
CA LEU A 237 1.97 -17.53 -17.52
C LEU A 237 1.10 -16.31 -17.18
N ALA A 238 0.43 -16.31 -16.01
CA ALA A 238 -0.37 -15.18 -15.55
C ALA A 238 0.50 -13.94 -15.29
N LEU A 239 1.67 -14.12 -14.66
CA LEU A 239 2.66 -13.05 -14.47
C LEU A 239 3.15 -12.50 -15.81
N ALA A 240 3.59 -13.37 -16.73
CA ALA A 240 4.09 -12.95 -18.02
C ALA A 240 3.03 -12.18 -18.84
N LEU A 241 1.80 -12.70 -18.91
CA LEU A 241 0.72 -12.05 -19.63
C LEU A 241 0.27 -10.75 -18.93
N GLY A 242 0.16 -10.74 -17.60
CA GLY A 242 -0.20 -9.56 -16.82
C GLY A 242 0.82 -8.44 -16.96
N LEU A 243 2.12 -8.76 -16.87
CA LEU A 243 3.22 -7.82 -17.09
C LEU A 243 3.25 -7.29 -18.53
N ALA A 244 3.00 -8.16 -19.54
CA ALA A 244 2.93 -7.72 -20.93
C ALA A 244 1.77 -6.73 -21.17
N LEU A 245 0.59 -7.01 -20.61
CA LEU A 245 -0.57 -6.12 -20.71
C LEU A 245 -0.32 -4.80 -19.95
N TYR A 246 0.32 -4.87 -18.78
CA TYR A 246 0.73 -3.69 -18.01
C TYR A 246 1.72 -2.82 -18.81
N ALA A 247 2.80 -3.43 -19.33
CA ALA A 247 3.81 -2.71 -20.10
C ALA A 247 3.23 -2.05 -21.37
N LEU A 248 2.28 -2.73 -22.03
CA LEU A 248 1.56 -2.15 -23.17
C LEU A 248 0.72 -0.94 -22.73
N GLY A 249 -0.01 -1.03 -21.61
CA GLY A 249 -0.81 0.05 -21.08
C GLY A 249 0.03 1.25 -20.67
N ASP A 250 1.14 1.01 -19.98
CA ASP A 250 2.11 2.02 -19.53
C ASP A 250 2.73 2.75 -20.73
N LEU A 251 3.22 2.02 -21.73
CA LEU A 251 3.77 2.57 -22.96
C LEU A 251 2.76 3.47 -23.71
N LEU A 252 1.50 3.05 -23.79
CA LEU A 252 0.45 3.83 -24.45
C LEU A 252 0.17 5.12 -23.68
N MET A 253 0.18 5.08 -22.35
CA MET A 253 -0.09 6.26 -21.51
C MET A 253 1.09 7.23 -21.49
N LEU A 254 2.34 6.76 -21.43
CA LEU A 254 3.54 7.59 -21.56
C LEU A 254 3.54 8.36 -22.89
N ARG A 255 3.31 7.65 -24.01
CA ARG A 255 3.21 8.29 -25.34
C ARG A 255 2.10 9.34 -25.43
N ARG A 256 0.94 9.05 -24.84
CA ARG A 256 -0.20 9.98 -24.84
C ARG A 256 0.05 11.21 -23.96
N SER A 257 0.85 11.07 -22.91
CA SER A 257 1.18 12.16 -21.99
C SER A 257 2.35 13.02 -22.45
N GLY A 258 3.03 12.64 -23.54
CA GLY A 258 4.19 13.36 -24.07
C GLY A 258 5.43 13.27 -23.17
N LEU A 259 5.47 12.32 -22.23
CA LEU A 259 6.60 12.09 -21.33
C LEU A 259 7.71 11.35 -22.08
N ASP A 260 8.96 11.74 -21.82
CA ASP A 260 10.12 11.10 -22.44
C ASP A 260 10.36 9.73 -21.84
N GLN A 261 10.14 8.72 -22.66
CA GLN A 261 10.31 7.32 -22.29
C GLN A 261 11.77 6.97 -21.95
N GLN A 262 12.74 7.66 -22.56
CA GLN A 262 14.16 7.40 -22.29
C GLN A 262 14.56 7.89 -20.89
N ALA A 263 14.05 9.03 -20.46
CA ALA A 263 14.30 9.56 -19.12
C ALA A 263 13.73 8.63 -18.04
N VAL A 264 12.50 8.11 -18.24
CA VAL A 264 11.86 7.14 -17.33
C VAL A 264 12.65 5.83 -17.24
N LEU A 265 13.09 5.29 -18.39
CA LEU A 265 13.88 4.05 -18.44
C LEU A 265 15.28 4.20 -17.84
N GLN A 266 15.92 5.37 -17.98
CA GLN A 266 17.23 5.65 -17.39
C GLN A 266 17.14 5.68 -15.86
N THR A 267 16.08 6.27 -15.31
CA THR A 267 15.84 6.27 -13.86
C THR A 267 15.60 4.85 -13.32
N ALA A 268 14.88 4.00 -14.08
CA ALA A 268 14.64 2.61 -13.73
C ALA A 268 15.88 1.70 -13.90
N GLY A 269 16.79 2.06 -14.82
CA GLY A 269 17.96 1.24 -15.18
C GLY A 269 19.19 1.42 -14.29
N SER A 270 19.20 2.41 -13.38
CA SER A 270 20.36 2.72 -12.52
C SER A 270 20.67 1.65 -11.47
N GLY A 271 19.77 0.68 -11.24
CA GLY A 271 19.91 -0.40 -10.25
C GLY A 271 20.56 -1.72 -10.75
N LEU A 272 20.94 -1.83 -12.03
CA LEU A 272 21.46 -3.06 -12.63
C LEU A 272 22.71 -3.67 -11.93
N PRO A 273 23.68 -2.89 -11.40
CA PRO A 273 24.86 -3.46 -10.73
C PRO A 273 24.58 -4.29 -9.48
N GLY A 274 23.43 -4.06 -8.83
CA GLY A 274 23.02 -4.79 -7.61
C GLY A 274 22.21 -6.07 -7.85
N LEU A 275 21.86 -6.39 -9.09
CA LEU A 275 20.92 -7.47 -9.45
C LEU A 275 21.35 -8.86 -8.96
N TRP A 276 22.64 -9.16 -8.95
CA TRP A 276 23.15 -10.45 -8.48
C TRP A 276 23.10 -10.63 -6.95
N LEU A 277 23.08 -9.53 -6.17
CA LEU A 277 22.89 -9.55 -4.72
C LEU A 277 21.40 -9.48 -4.31
N ALA A 278 20.51 -9.10 -5.22
CA ALA A 278 19.08 -8.95 -4.95
C ALA A 278 18.44 -10.23 -4.37
N PRO A 279 18.72 -11.46 -4.86
CA PRO A 279 18.19 -12.67 -4.25
C PRO A 279 18.63 -12.87 -2.79
N ILE A 280 19.88 -12.54 -2.47
CA ILE A 280 20.42 -12.65 -1.12
C ILE A 280 19.76 -11.60 -0.21
N ARG A 281 19.68 -10.36 -0.67
CA ARG A 281 18.98 -9.29 0.05
C ARG A 281 17.52 -9.64 0.29
N ALA A 282 16.82 -10.17 -0.72
CA ALA A 282 15.44 -10.60 -0.60
C ALA A 282 15.23 -11.72 0.44
N LEU A 283 16.18 -12.66 0.58
CA LEU A 283 16.14 -13.69 1.60
C LEU A 283 16.42 -13.15 3.01
N LEU A 284 17.28 -12.13 3.13
CA LEU A 284 17.64 -11.53 4.41
C LEU A 284 16.68 -10.42 4.86
N ALA A 285 15.96 -9.80 3.94
CA ALA A 285 15.06 -8.69 4.20
C ALA A 285 13.99 -8.97 5.29
N PRO A 286 13.37 -10.18 5.40
CA PRO A 286 12.46 -10.48 6.50
C PRO A 286 13.10 -10.40 7.88
N LEU A 287 14.42 -10.57 8.00
CA LEU A 287 15.15 -10.48 9.27
C LEU A 287 15.38 -9.03 9.71
N THR A 288 15.43 -8.10 8.75
CA THR A 288 15.69 -6.67 8.99
C THR A 288 14.43 -5.82 8.96
N ALA A 289 13.39 -6.22 8.24
CA ALA A 289 12.15 -5.46 8.07
C ALA A 289 11.31 -5.33 9.35
N TYR A 290 11.54 -6.18 10.34
CA TYR A 290 10.78 -6.23 11.57
C TYR A 290 11.72 -6.09 12.77
N ALA A 291 12.22 -4.88 13.02
CA ALA A 291 13.00 -4.60 14.21
C ALA A 291 12.14 -4.71 15.48
N SER A 292 12.69 -5.28 16.53
CA SER A 292 12.25 -5.29 17.94
C SER A 292 11.34 -6.45 18.39
N LEU A 293 10.56 -6.26 19.41
CA LEU A 293 9.85 -7.21 20.29
C LEU A 293 9.22 -8.43 19.62
N SER A 294 8.90 -8.32 18.33
CA SER A 294 8.26 -9.38 17.55
C SER A 294 9.23 -10.48 17.06
N VAL A 295 10.54 -10.27 17.07
CA VAL A 295 11.52 -11.23 16.50
C VAL A 295 11.48 -12.58 17.23
N ALA A 296 11.51 -12.57 18.56
CA ALA A 296 11.47 -13.81 19.35
C ALA A 296 10.13 -14.55 19.16
N LEU A 297 9.01 -13.82 19.14
CA LEU A 297 7.69 -14.42 18.93
C LEU A 297 7.51 -14.93 17.49
N ARG A 298 8.06 -14.24 16.50
CA ARG A 298 8.08 -14.71 15.11
C ARG A 298 8.97 -15.94 14.97
N ALA A 299 10.14 -15.95 15.61
CA ALA A 299 10.97 -17.15 15.67
C ALA A 299 10.23 -18.35 16.29
N LEU A 300 9.44 -18.13 17.35
CA LEU A 300 8.57 -19.15 17.92
C LEU A 300 7.53 -19.64 16.92
N ILE A 301 6.87 -18.74 16.20
CA ILE A 301 5.86 -19.10 15.19
C ILE A 301 6.50 -19.91 14.05
N VAL A 302 7.64 -19.47 13.55
CA VAL A 302 8.42 -20.19 12.52
C VAL A 302 8.82 -21.58 13.05
N LEU A 303 9.30 -21.66 14.28
CA LEU A 303 9.62 -22.94 14.91
C LEU A 303 8.40 -23.86 14.99
N LEU A 304 7.23 -23.34 15.40
CA LEU A 304 5.99 -24.13 15.44
C LEU A 304 5.57 -24.61 14.04
N ALA A 305 5.73 -23.77 13.03
CA ALA A 305 5.46 -24.13 11.63
C ALA A 305 6.43 -25.22 11.12
N LEU A 306 7.73 -25.10 11.45
CA LEU A 306 8.76 -26.09 11.11
C LEU A 306 8.51 -27.43 11.84
N LEU A 307 8.15 -27.40 13.10
CA LEU A 307 7.78 -28.62 13.86
C LEU A 307 6.54 -29.28 13.28
N ALA A 308 5.51 -28.50 12.89
CA ALA A 308 4.33 -29.02 12.21
C ALA A 308 4.69 -29.65 10.86
N PHE A 309 5.58 -29.01 10.08
CA PHE A 309 6.10 -29.57 8.83
C PHE A 309 6.89 -30.87 9.06
N ALA A 310 7.86 -30.88 9.97
CA ALA A 310 8.69 -32.06 10.27
C ALA A 310 7.83 -33.26 10.73
N ALA A 311 6.83 -33.02 11.59
CA ALA A 311 5.90 -34.05 12.05
C ALA A 311 5.03 -34.61 10.91
N SER A 312 4.73 -33.81 9.89
CA SER A 312 3.85 -34.18 8.78
C SER A 312 4.61 -34.61 7.52
N ALA A 313 5.92 -34.42 7.45
CA ALA A 313 6.74 -34.64 6.24
C ALA A 313 6.62 -36.08 5.71
N ARG A 314 6.62 -37.10 6.61
CA ARG A 314 6.45 -38.50 6.21
C ARG A 314 5.06 -38.77 5.60
N ALA A 315 4.01 -38.12 6.15
CA ALA A 315 2.64 -38.29 5.66
C ALA A 315 2.41 -37.55 4.33
N LEU A 316 3.17 -36.47 4.04
CA LEU A 316 3.12 -35.76 2.78
C LEU A 316 3.79 -36.51 1.62
N GLY A 317 4.75 -37.39 1.94
CA GLY A 317 5.61 -38.04 0.95
C GLY A 317 6.78 -37.17 0.50
N ALA A 318 7.90 -37.80 0.08
CA ALA A 318 9.16 -37.11 -0.19
C ALA A 318 9.05 -36.00 -1.23
N ALA A 319 8.35 -36.21 -2.35
CA ALA A 319 8.20 -35.23 -3.41
C ALA A 319 7.41 -33.99 -2.97
N CYS A 320 6.28 -34.17 -2.27
CA CYS A 320 5.49 -33.04 -1.77
C CYS A 320 6.21 -32.29 -0.66
N ALA A 321 6.93 -32.98 0.24
CA ALA A 321 7.72 -32.35 1.28
C ALA A 321 8.88 -31.52 0.70
N ALA A 322 9.58 -32.04 -0.33
CA ALA A 322 10.63 -31.30 -1.03
C ALA A 322 10.10 -30.05 -1.74
N LEU A 323 8.97 -30.15 -2.44
CA LEU A 323 8.32 -29.02 -3.10
C LEU A 323 7.83 -27.96 -2.10
N LEU A 324 7.30 -28.37 -0.95
CA LEU A 324 6.88 -27.46 0.12
C LEU A 324 8.08 -26.72 0.70
N ALA A 325 9.19 -27.41 0.97
CA ALA A 325 10.43 -26.81 1.47
C ALA A 325 11.02 -25.83 0.44
N LEU A 326 11.09 -26.21 -0.84
CA LEU A 326 11.56 -25.35 -1.92
C LEU A 326 10.65 -24.10 -2.08
N GLY A 327 9.33 -24.30 -2.06
CA GLY A 327 8.39 -23.20 -2.15
C GLY A 327 8.51 -22.22 -0.96
N ALA A 328 8.73 -22.74 0.25
CA ALA A 328 8.99 -21.91 1.43
C ALA A 328 10.29 -21.10 1.30
N LEU A 329 11.32 -21.64 0.67
CA LEU A 329 12.59 -20.94 0.40
C LEU A 329 12.42 -19.88 -0.69
N VAL A 330 11.60 -20.14 -1.70
CA VAL A 330 11.34 -19.19 -2.81
C VAL A 330 10.37 -18.08 -2.41
N LEU A 331 9.55 -18.29 -1.39
CA LEU A 331 8.52 -17.33 -0.99
C LEU A 331 9.05 -15.93 -0.66
N PRO A 332 10.15 -15.74 0.10
CA PRO A 332 10.74 -14.41 0.31
C PRO A 332 11.17 -13.71 -1.00
N LEU A 333 11.63 -14.48 -1.99
CA LEU A 333 11.96 -13.93 -3.31
C LEU A 333 10.68 -13.42 -4.02
N ALA A 334 9.59 -14.18 -3.96
CA ALA A 334 8.31 -13.76 -4.50
C ALA A 334 7.78 -12.48 -3.83
N CYS A 335 8.03 -12.30 -2.52
CA CYS A 335 7.68 -11.08 -1.80
C CYS A 335 8.49 -9.85 -2.24
N ASN A 336 9.62 -10.03 -2.93
CA ASN A 336 10.58 -8.97 -3.24
C ASN A 336 10.82 -8.79 -4.74
N LEU A 337 9.88 -9.12 -5.60
CA LEU A 337 10.05 -8.97 -7.05
C LEU A 337 10.50 -7.55 -7.49
N PRO A 338 10.02 -6.43 -6.90
CA PRO A 338 10.48 -5.09 -7.26
C PRO A 338 11.95 -4.81 -6.90
N ILE A 339 12.54 -5.50 -5.92
CA ILE A 339 13.96 -5.33 -5.54
C ILE A 339 14.90 -5.68 -6.70
N PHE A 340 14.44 -6.47 -7.67
CA PHE A 340 15.21 -6.76 -8.87
C PHE A 340 15.36 -5.55 -9.80
N SER A 341 14.56 -4.51 -9.62
CA SER A 341 14.54 -3.33 -10.50
C SER A 341 15.04 -2.03 -9.88
N ALA A 342 15.09 -1.88 -8.54
CA ALA A 342 15.46 -0.62 -7.88
C ALA A 342 15.92 -0.83 -6.43
N ASP A 343 16.42 0.23 -5.79
CA ASP A 343 16.70 0.33 -4.35
C ASP A 343 15.41 0.33 -3.49
N ALA A 344 14.46 -0.54 -3.83
CA ALA A 344 13.19 -0.63 -3.12
C ALA A 344 13.43 -0.99 -1.65
N VAL A 345 12.93 -0.15 -0.77
CA VAL A 345 13.02 -0.37 0.67
C VAL A 345 12.13 -1.55 1.05
N PRO A 346 12.69 -2.67 1.57
CA PRO A 346 11.93 -3.89 1.87
C PRO A 346 10.74 -3.66 2.81
N GLN A 347 10.81 -2.61 3.62
CA GLN A 347 9.80 -2.27 4.62
C GLN A 347 8.45 -1.81 4.02
N ILE A 348 8.45 -1.40 2.74
CA ILE A 348 7.26 -0.87 2.07
C ILE A 348 6.50 -1.97 1.33
N THR A 349 7.12 -3.11 1.10
CA THR A 349 6.51 -4.19 0.31
C THR A 349 5.47 -4.95 1.13
N MET A 350 4.19 -4.66 0.93
CA MET A 350 3.08 -5.30 1.65
C MET A 350 3.03 -6.82 1.48
N ALA A 351 3.73 -7.39 0.50
CA ALA A 351 3.85 -8.82 0.33
C ALA A 351 4.53 -9.53 1.52
N TYR A 352 5.32 -8.82 2.34
CA TYR A 352 5.95 -9.43 3.53
C TYR A 352 4.97 -9.92 4.59
N CYS A 353 3.79 -9.30 4.73
CA CYS A 353 2.77 -9.80 5.66
C CYS A 353 2.28 -11.20 5.28
N LEU A 354 2.45 -11.61 4.01
CA LEU A 354 2.12 -12.94 3.54
C LEU A 354 3.06 -14.04 4.10
N LEU A 355 4.25 -13.69 4.60
CA LEU A 355 5.10 -14.65 5.32
C LEU A 355 4.45 -15.10 6.62
N ASP A 356 3.86 -14.19 7.38
CA ASP A 356 3.06 -14.53 8.57
C ASP A 356 1.83 -15.36 8.17
N VAL A 357 1.15 -15.00 7.07
CA VAL A 357 0.02 -15.79 6.53
C VAL A 357 0.46 -17.20 6.14
N PHE A 358 1.64 -17.38 5.55
CA PHE A 358 2.17 -18.71 5.25
C PHE A 358 2.37 -19.56 6.50
N CYS A 359 2.94 -19.00 7.57
CA CYS A 359 3.08 -19.69 8.85
C CYS A 359 1.71 -20.09 9.43
N ILE A 360 0.71 -19.21 9.34
CA ILE A 360 -0.67 -19.48 9.76
C ILE A 360 -1.23 -20.68 8.99
N VAL A 361 -1.05 -20.71 7.66
CA VAL A 361 -1.50 -21.80 6.79
C VAL A 361 -0.82 -23.12 7.15
N LEU A 362 0.51 -23.10 7.34
CA LEU A 362 1.26 -24.30 7.73
C LEU A 362 0.73 -24.90 9.04
N ILE A 363 0.57 -24.07 10.07
CA ILE A 363 0.08 -24.50 11.38
C ILE A 363 -1.38 -25.01 11.27
N ALA A 364 -2.23 -24.29 10.54
CA ALA A 364 -3.65 -24.65 10.39
C ALA A 364 -3.85 -25.97 9.60
N ARG A 365 -3.01 -26.21 8.56
CA ARG A 365 -3.14 -27.38 7.68
C ARG A 365 -2.38 -28.61 8.18
N LEU A 366 -1.18 -28.41 8.76
CA LEU A 366 -0.33 -29.54 9.19
C LEU A 366 -0.60 -29.98 10.63
N ALA A 367 -1.20 -29.13 11.45
CA ALA A 367 -1.57 -29.46 12.82
C ALA A 367 -3.06 -29.20 13.12
N PRO A 368 -4.01 -29.69 12.29
CA PRO A 368 -5.43 -29.35 12.41
C PRO A 368 -6.05 -29.79 13.74
N ASP A 369 -5.59 -30.91 14.32
CA ASP A 369 -6.14 -31.51 15.56
C ASP A 369 -5.36 -31.06 16.82
N LYS A 370 -4.25 -30.35 16.67
CA LYS A 370 -3.42 -29.87 17.77
C LYS A 370 -3.87 -28.51 18.27
N THR A 371 -5.02 -28.45 18.93
CA THR A 371 -5.63 -27.19 19.42
C THR A 371 -4.67 -26.36 20.27
N ARG A 372 -3.83 -26.96 21.13
CA ARG A 372 -2.83 -26.25 21.95
C ARG A 372 -1.80 -25.53 21.10
N VAL A 373 -1.33 -26.14 19.99
CA VAL A 373 -0.37 -25.50 19.06
C VAL A 373 -1.02 -24.30 18.37
N GLN A 374 -2.27 -24.46 17.92
CA GLN A 374 -3.02 -23.36 17.29
C GLN A 374 -3.31 -22.21 18.28
N GLN A 375 -3.65 -22.53 19.54
CA GLN A 375 -3.85 -21.52 20.60
C GLN A 375 -2.55 -20.80 20.95
N LEU A 376 -1.43 -21.52 21.07
CA LEU A 376 -0.12 -20.92 21.34
C LEU A 376 0.30 -19.99 20.20
N ALA A 377 0.16 -20.43 18.94
CA ALA A 377 0.45 -19.59 17.77
C ALA A 377 -0.46 -18.35 17.71
N ALA A 378 -1.76 -18.52 17.93
CA ALA A 378 -2.71 -17.41 17.96
C ALA A 378 -2.41 -16.43 19.09
N GLY A 379 -1.99 -16.90 20.26
CA GLY A 379 -1.54 -16.07 21.38
C GLY A 379 -0.29 -15.28 21.05
N ALA A 380 0.72 -15.94 20.44
CA ALA A 380 1.94 -15.27 19.99
C ALA A 380 1.64 -14.18 18.93
N PHE A 381 0.81 -14.51 17.95
CA PHE A 381 0.33 -13.51 16.97
C PHE A 381 -0.44 -12.37 17.63
N GLY A 382 -1.29 -12.65 18.62
CA GLY A 382 -2.02 -11.61 19.37
C GLY A 382 -1.09 -10.61 20.05
N VAL A 383 0.02 -11.07 20.64
CA VAL A 383 1.04 -10.19 21.24
C VAL A 383 1.78 -9.37 20.16
N ILE A 384 2.14 -10.01 19.02
CA ILE A 384 2.75 -9.30 17.88
C ILE A 384 1.80 -8.20 17.37
N PHE A 385 0.52 -8.50 17.19
CA PHE A 385 -0.46 -7.52 16.71
C PHE A 385 -0.68 -6.39 17.70
N LEU A 386 -0.70 -6.67 19.01
CA LEU A 386 -0.78 -5.65 20.02
C LEU A 386 0.43 -4.69 19.94
N GLY A 387 1.65 -5.24 19.82
CA GLY A 387 2.86 -4.45 19.59
C GLY A 387 2.79 -3.62 18.31
N SER A 388 2.27 -4.19 17.22
CA SER A 388 2.08 -3.49 15.94
C SER A 388 1.04 -2.37 16.04
N ILE A 389 -0.06 -2.58 16.79
CA ILE A 389 -1.08 -1.56 17.05
C ILE A 389 -0.46 -0.37 17.82
N VAL A 390 0.32 -0.66 18.88
CA VAL A 390 1.01 0.38 19.65
C VAL A 390 1.98 1.14 18.75
N PHE A 391 2.79 0.44 17.98
CA PHE A 391 3.73 1.04 17.02
C PHE A 391 3.01 1.94 16.01
N SER A 392 1.93 1.47 15.39
CA SER A 392 1.16 2.25 14.41
C SER A 392 0.64 3.57 15.02
N ASN A 393 0.06 3.50 16.22
CA ASN A 393 -0.45 4.70 16.90
C ASN A 393 0.67 5.67 17.30
N GLN A 394 1.86 5.17 17.67
CA GLN A 394 3.03 6.02 17.94
C GLN A 394 3.53 6.72 16.67
N VAL A 395 3.58 6.01 15.52
CA VAL A 395 3.93 6.61 14.23
C VAL A 395 2.95 7.73 13.87
N TYR A 396 1.66 7.48 13.98
CA TYR A 396 0.64 8.49 13.65
C TYR A 396 0.65 9.68 14.61
N LEU A 397 0.91 9.44 15.89
CA LEU A 397 1.12 10.53 16.86
C LEU A 397 2.34 11.38 16.47
N LYS A 398 3.47 10.75 16.11
CA LYS A 398 4.66 11.46 15.64
C LYS A 398 4.32 12.32 14.43
N LYS A 399 3.62 11.75 13.43
CA LYS A 399 3.18 12.49 12.23
C LYS A 399 2.30 13.70 12.54
N ASN A 400 1.37 13.56 13.47
CA ASN A 400 0.55 14.68 13.91
C ASN A 400 1.40 15.80 14.55
N LEU A 401 2.37 15.42 15.38
CA LEU A 401 3.30 16.37 15.98
C LEU A 401 4.24 17.04 14.96
N GLU A 402 4.66 16.32 13.93
CA GLU A 402 5.40 16.87 12.79
C GLU A 402 4.56 17.91 12.04
N PHE A 403 3.30 17.59 11.76
CA PHE A 403 2.35 18.50 11.13
C PHE A 403 2.17 19.80 11.94
N GLU A 404 1.93 19.71 13.26
CA GLU A 404 1.79 20.87 14.15
C GLU A 404 3.07 21.71 14.21
N SER A 405 4.24 21.06 14.23
CA SER A 405 5.53 21.77 14.20
C SER A 405 5.75 22.49 12.86
N THR A 406 5.39 21.86 11.76
CA THR A 406 5.46 22.47 10.43
C THR A 406 4.54 23.69 10.34
N LEU A 407 3.31 23.57 10.82
CA LEU A 407 2.35 24.66 10.89
C LEU A 407 2.91 25.86 11.66
N SER A 408 3.48 25.61 12.83
CA SER A 408 4.08 26.63 13.69
C SER A 408 5.28 27.32 13.00
N LEU A 409 6.19 26.54 12.42
CA LEU A 409 7.39 27.08 11.78
C LEU A 409 7.03 27.87 10.50
N MET A 410 6.21 27.29 9.62
CA MET A 410 5.82 27.94 8.36
C MET A 410 5.02 29.22 8.59
N SER A 411 4.16 29.26 9.62
CA SER A 411 3.44 30.49 9.99
C SER A 411 4.40 31.61 10.42
N ARG A 412 5.46 31.27 11.17
CA ARG A 412 6.49 32.26 11.58
C ARG A 412 7.33 32.72 10.39
N ILE A 413 7.64 31.84 9.44
CA ILE A 413 8.35 32.18 8.21
C ILE A 413 7.50 33.15 7.37
N ILE A 414 6.22 32.85 7.17
CA ILE A 414 5.30 33.72 6.44
C ILE A 414 5.18 35.09 7.11
N GLN A 415 5.04 35.12 8.44
CA GLN A 415 5.00 36.36 9.20
C GLN A 415 6.26 37.19 8.95
N ARG A 416 7.46 36.59 8.97
CA ARG A 416 8.72 37.29 8.68
C ARG A 416 8.74 37.88 7.26
N ILE A 417 8.22 37.12 6.28
CA ILE A 417 8.07 37.58 4.88
C ILE A 417 7.13 38.81 4.81
N GLU A 418 5.99 38.75 5.50
CA GLU A 418 4.99 39.83 5.53
C GLU A 418 5.49 41.12 6.21
N GLU A 419 6.32 40.96 7.26
CA GLU A 419 6.91 42.11 7.99
C GLU A 419 8.03 42.80 7.21
N THR A 420 8.54 42.19 6.14
CA THR A 420 9.64 42.79 5.34
C THR A 420 9.12 43.96 4.48
N GLU A 421 9.73 45.13 4.65
CA GLU A 421 9.35 46.33 3.91
C GLU A 421 9.47 46.13 2.38
N GLY A 422 8.43 46.47 1.64
CA GLY A 422 8.36 46.32 0.18
C GLY A 422 7.75 45.00 -0.29
N TYR A 423 7.44 44.06 0.59
CA TYR A 423 6.74 42.82 0.22
C TYR A 423 5.28 43.08 -0.14
N VAL A 424 4.84 42.56 -1.29
CA VAL A 424 3.45 42.62 -1.75
C VAL A 424 2.93 41.19 -1.96
N PRO A 425 1.95 40.74 -1.14
CA PRO A 425 1.41 39.37 -1.21
C PRO A 425 0.93 39.02 -2.62
N GLY A 426 1.32 37.82 -3.10
CA GLY A 426 0.95 37.28 -4.40
C GLY A 426 1.67 37.90 -5.62
N TYR A 427 2.43 38.98 -5.43
CA TYR A 427 3.18 39.63 -6.52
C TYR A 427 4.70 39.50 -6.34
N THR A 428 5.22 39.80 -5.15
CA THR A 428 6.66 39.74 -4.88
C THR A 428 7.16 38.29 -5.03
N PRO A 429 8.15 38.02 -5.89
CA PRO A 429 8.79 36.70 -5.96
C PRO A 429 9.47 36.37 -4.63
N VAL A 430 9.32 35.14 -4.17
CA VAL A 430 9.87 34.66 -2.89
C VAL A 430 10.75 33.42 -3.12
N ALA A 431 11.94 33.44 -2.54
CA ALA A 431 12.85 32.31 -2.46
C ALA A 431 13.07 31.92 -1.01
N ILE A 432 12.79 30.66 -0.65
CA ILE A 432 13.11 30.09 0.65
C ILE A 432 14.32 29.18 0.48
N LEU A 433 15.44 29.51 1.15
CA LEU A 433 16.70 28.77 1.05
C LEU A 433 16.81 27.78 2.21
N GLY A 434 16.99 26.52 1.88
CA GLY A 434 17.00 25.41 2.84
C GLY A 434 15.60 24.92 3.22
N THR A 435 15.54 23.80 3.91
CA THR A 435 14.30 23.16 4.32
C THR A 435 14.07 23.27 5.84
N PRO A 436 12.86 23.05 6.34
CA PRO A 436 12.59 22.96 7.78
C PRO A 436 13.46 21.92 8.51
N GLU A 437 13.83 20.82 7.83
CA GLU A 437 14.70 19.78 8.41
C GLU A 437 16.15 20.27 8.60
N ASP A 438 16.63 21.21 7.78
CA ASP A 438 17.97 21.79 7.89
C ASP A 438 18.04 22.93 8.92
N SER A 439 16.88 23.37 9.42
CA SER A 439 16.80 24.49 10.36
C SER A 439 17.31 24.12 11.75
N VAL A 440 17.74 25.12 12.52
CA VAL A 440 18.16 24.96 13.93
C VAL A 440 17.04 24.42 14.85
N PHE A 441 15.80 24.38 14.36
CA PHE A 441 14.65 23.85 15.07
C PHE A 441 14.38 22.38 14.78
N SER A 442 15.11 21.77 13.84
CA SER A 442 15.02 20.34 13.56
C SER A 442 15.69 19.56 14.70
N VAL A 443 14.87 19.05 15.60
CA VAL A 443 15.32 18.28 16.75
C VAL A 443 14.58 16.96 16.80
N GLU A 444 15.33 15.86 16.80
CA GLU A 444 14.74 14.54 17.00
C GLU A 444 14.03 14.47 18.36
N ARG A 445 12.76 14.08 18.34
CA ARG A 445 11.92 14.03 19.55
C ARG A 445 12.31 12.84 20.41
N LYS A 446 12.67 13.10 21.68
CA LYS A 446 12.98 12.05 22.66
C LYS A 446 11.83 11.06 22.79
N GLY A 447 12.15 9.77 22.74
CA GLY A 447 11.19 8.67 22.86
C GLY A 447 10.60 8.20 21.54
N PHE A 448 10.89 8.88 20.41
CA PHE A 448 10.45 8.47 19.09
C PHE A 448 11.58 7.93 18.20
N GLU A 449 12.80 7.83 18.71
CA GLU A 449 14.01 7.42 17.96
C GLU A 449 13.84 6.05 17.31
N HIS A 450 13.10 5.14 17.97
CA HIS A 450 12.83 3.79 17.46
C HIS A 450 11.87 3.78 16.26
N LEU A 451 11.16 4.88 15.96
CA LEU A 451 10.24 5.00 14.84
C LEU A 451 10.94 5.42 13.55
N SER A 452 12.10 6.07 13.64
CA SER A 452 12.90 6.49 12.48
C SER A 452 13.42 5.32 11.63
N ALA A 453 13.35 4.09 12.15
CA ALA A 453 13.53 2.87 11.35
C ALA A 453 12.47 2.70 10.24
N LEU A 454 11.31 3.37 10.34
CA LEU A 454 10.31 3.45 9.29
C LEU A 454 10.52 4.74 8.52
N ASP A 455 10.83 4.66 7.25
CA ASP A 455 11.10 5.81 6.36
C ASP A 455 9.98 6.86 6.42
N ALA A 456 8.73 6.41 6.42
CA ALA A 456 7.56 7.27 6.57
C ALA A 456 7.48 8.03 7.90
N ALA A 457 8.29 7.68 8.91
CA ALA A 457 8.38 8.32 10.22
C ALA A 457 9.77 8.90 10.49
N SER A 458 10.63 9.03 9.48
CA SER A 458 11.89 9.78 9.55
C SER A 458 11.61 11.28 9.49
N GLY A 459 12.46 12.10 10.11
CA GLY A 459 12.33 13.55 10.11
C GLY A 459 11.59 14.15 11.31
N SER A 460 11.59 15.46 11.38
CA SER A 460 11.00 16.30 12.45
C SER A 460 9.83 17.14 11.97
N TYR A 461 9.68 17.30 10.65
CA TYR A 461 8.66 18.11 9.99
C TYR A 461 7.90 17.32 8.92
N ALA A 462 6.72 17.81 8.55
CA ALA A 462 5.89 17.20 7.49
C ALA A 462 6.37 17.56 6.07
N VAL A 463 7.23 18.55 5.93
CA VAL A 463 7.81 19.01 4.66
C VAL A 463 9.32 18.84 4.70
N SER A 464 9.90 18.27 3.65
CA SER A 464 11.33 17.97 3.55
C SER A 464 11.96 18.44 2.23
N THR A 465 11.17 18.97 1.30
CA THR A 465 11.62 19.50 0.01
C THR A 465 11.01 20.87 -0.27
N ASP A 466 11.63 21.62 -1.19
CA ASP A 466 11.11 22.91 -1.65
C ASP A 466 9.72 22.77 -2.27
N GLU A 467 9.48 21.69 -3.03
CA GLU A 467 8.18 21.39 -3.62
C GLU A 467 7.12 21.17 -2.56
N ASP A 468 7.43 20.45 -1.47
CA ASP A 468 6.52 20.24 -0.35
C ASP A 468 6.16 21.57 0.34
N MET A 469 7.14 22.49 0.49
CA MET A 469 6.88 23.82 1.08
C MET A 469 5.92 24.62 0.24
N ILE A 470 6.07 24.59 -1.09
CA ILE A 470 5.16 25.27 -2.03
C ILE A 470 3.73 24.75 -1.86
N TRP A 471 3.57 23.41 -1.92
CA TRP A 471 2.25 22.78 -1.77
C TRP A 471 1.66 23.00 -0.38
N TYR A 472 2.49 22.99 0.68
CA TYR A 472 2.05 23.24 2.04
C TYR A 472 1.50 24.66 2.20
N CYS A 473 2.20 25.67 1.66
CA CYS A 473 1.72 27.05 1.67
C CYS A 473 0.39 27.20 0.91
N TRP A 474 0.27 26.61 -0.26
CA TRP A 474 -0.92 26.78 -1.11
C TRP A 474 -2.12 25.95 -0.62
N GLU A 475 -1.94 24.67 -0.35
CA GLU A 475 -3.08 23.78 -0.09
C GLU A 475 -3.43 23.68 1.40
N VAL A 476 -2.45 23.77 2.30
CA VAL A 476 -2.66 23.63 3.74
C VAL A 476 -2.88 24.98 4.42
N LEU A 477 -1.99 25.95 4.16
CA LEU A 477 -2.10 27.28 4.74
C LEU A 477 -3.06 28.20 3.98
N GLY A 478 -3.35 27.90 2.71
CA GLY A 478 -4.14 28.76 1.84
C GLY A 478 -3.46 30.10 1.55
N TYR A 479 -2.12 30.14 1.63
CA TYR A 479 -1.33 31.35 1.47
C TYR A 479 -0.59 31.34 0.12
N PRO A 480 -0.93 32.26 -0.81
CA PRO A 480 -0.38 32.23 -2.17
C PRO A 480 0.96 32.94 -2.25
N LEU A 481 2.04 32.34 -1.75
CA LEU A 481 3.40 32.81 -2.02
C LEU A 481 3.71 32.67 -3.52
N ASN A 482 4.31 33.71 -4.11
CA ASN A 482 4.79 33.68 -5.48
C ASN A 482 6.22 33.13 -5.51
N PHE A 483 6.36 31.81 -5.42
CA PHE A 483 7.66 31.15 -5.41
C PHE A 483 8.39 31.33 -6.73
N VAL A 484 9.70 31.59 -6.67
CA VAL A 484 10.59 31.57 -7.83
C VAL A 484 10.67 30.18 -8.44
N SER A 485 11.08 30.06 -9.70
CA SER A 485 11.34 28.75 -10.32
C SER A 485 12.53 28.04 -9.67
N THR A 486 12.59 26.72 -9.76
CA THR A 486 13.72 25.92 -9.24
C THR A 486 15.06 26.39 -9.81
N PHE A 487 15.09 26.78 -11.08
CA PHE A 487 16.30 27.30 -11.71
C PHE A 487 16.76 28.65 -11.12
N GLU A 488 15.83 29.56 -10.86
CA GLU A 488 16.12 30.85 -10.20
C GLU A 488 16.53 30.62 -8.73
N LEU A 489 15.89 29.68 -8.03
CA LEU A 489 16.25 29.31 -6.67
C LEU A 489 17.70 28.84 -6.58
N GLU A 490 18.14 27.95 -7.48
CA GLU A 490 19.52 27.47 -7.53
C GLU A 490 20.52 28.61 -7.81
N GLN A 491 20.15 29.56 -8.66
CA GLN A 491 21.01 30.73 -8.94
C GLN A 491 21.14 31.67 -7.73
N ILE A 492 20.02 31.91 -7.04
CA ILE A 492 19.99 32.73 -5.82
C ILE A 492 20.82 32.06 -4.73
N GLU A 493 20.67 30.78 -4.50
CA GLU A 493 21.42 30.02 -3.49
C GLU A 493 22.96 30.08 -3.71
N GLN A 494 23.39 30.12 -4.98
CA GLN A 494 24.82 30.25 -5.33
C GLN A 494 25.36 31.65 -5.18
N SER A 495 24.53 32.69 -5.02
CA SER A 495 24.95 34.08 -4.91
C SER A 495 25.68 34.37 -3.59
N GLU A 496 26.67 35.26 -3.60
CA GLU A 496 27.36 35.70 -2.37
C GLU A 496 26.41 36.37 -1.38
N ALA A 497 25.43 37.14 -1.89
CA ALA A 497 24.43 37.81 -1.07
C ALA A 497 23.57 36.84 -0.28
N ALA A 498 23.12 35.75 -0.91
CA ALA A 498 22.31 34.72 -0.24
C ALA A 498 23.12 33.94 0.79
N ARG A 499 24.39 33.65 0.49
CA ARG A 499 25.28 32.96 1.44
C ARG A 499 25.64 33.78 2.66
N ALA A 500 25.64 35.12 2.53
CA ALA A 500 25.92 36.05 3.62
C ALA A 500 24.71 36.26 4.54
N LEU A 501 23.50 35.90 4.13
CA LEU A 501 22.31 36.04 4.96
C LEU A 501 22.41 35.14 6.22
N PRO A 502 22.06 35.67 7.41
CA PRO A 502 21.91 34.86 8.59
C PRO A 502 20.71 33.91 8.44
N ALA A 503 20.74 32.80 9.16
CA ALA A 503 19.64 31.84 9.12
C ALA A 503 18.51 32.25 10.08
N PHE A 504 17.28 31.91 9.73
CA PHE A 504 16.12 32.06 10.61
C PHE A 504 16.38 31.36 11.97
N PRO A 505 16.13 32.00 13.12
CA PRO A 505 15.20 33.11 13.38
C PRO A 505 15.85 34.51 13.48
N ASP A 506 17.03 34.72 12.94
CA ASP A 506 17.67 36.03 12.96
C ASP A 506 16.76 37.10 12.31
N GLU A 507 16.83 38.35 12.79
CA GLU A 507 16.01 39.45 12.26
C GLU A 507 16.35 39.76 10.81
N ASP A 508 17.61 39.63 10.44
CA ASP A 508 18.13 39.92 9.09
C ASP A 508 18.09 38.70 8.14
N CYS A 509 17.42 37.59 8.53
CA CYS A 509 17.33 36.40 7.71
C CYS A 509 16.49 36.54 6.42
N CYS A 510 15.75 37.66 6.28
CA CYS A 510 14.84 37.92 5.18
C CYS A 510 15.17 39.29 4.56
N THR A 511 15.55 39.30 3.27
CA THR A 511 15.90 40.57 2.56
C THR A 511 15.70 40.44 1.05
N PHE A 512 15.64 41.56 0.36
CA PHE A 512 15.59 41.58 -1.10
C PHE A 512 16.97 41.35 -1.73
N ILE A 513 17.05 40.37 -2.64
CA ILE A 513 18.18 40.22 -3.57
C ILE A 513 17.64 40.47 -4.99
N GLY A 514 17.95 41.67 -5.52
CA GLY A 514 17.30 42.16 -6.73
C GLY A 514 15.80 42.44 -6.50
N GLU A 515 14.94 41.79 -7.29
CA GLU A 515 13.48 41.88 -7.15
C GLU A 515 12.88 40.74 -6.32
N THR A 516 13.68 39.77 -5.91
CA THR A 516 13.23 38.59 -5.17
C THR A 516 13.46 38.77 -3.68
N LEU A 517 12.41 38.51 -2.89
CA LEU A 517 12.53 38.43 -1.44
C LEU A 517 13.08 37.05 -1.06
N VAL A 518 14.20 37.01 -0.39
CA VAL A 518 14.92 35.79 -0.01
C VAL A 518 14.90 35.64 1.50
N ILE A 519 14.47 34.45 1.97
CA ILE A 519 14.58 34.05 3.37
C ILE A 519 15.43 32.79 3.48
N ARG A 520 16.35 32.77 4.43
CA ARG A 520 17.24 31.63 4.67
C ARG A 520 16.86 30.86 5.94
N LEU A 521 16.71 29.52 5.83
CA LEU A 521 16.36 28.65 6.97
C LEU A 521 17.59 27.96 7.59
N SER A 522 18.66 27.70 6.82
CA SER A 522 19.86 26.99 7.25
C SER A 522 21.16 27.65 6.79
#